data_b1dc6662ab7aa866ed45c0fd46ea9d8c
#
_entry.id   b1dc6662ab7aa866ed45c0fd46ea9d8c
#
_cell.length_a   1.000
_cell.length_b   1.000
_cell.length_c   1.000
_cell.angle_alpha   90.00
_cell.angle_beta   90.00
_cell.angle_gamma   90.00
#
_symmetry.space_group_name_H-M   'P 1'
#
loop_
_entity.id
_entity.type
_entity.pdbx_description
1 polymer ?
#
loop_
_entity_poly.entity_id
_entity_poly.type
_entity_poly.pdbx_seq_one_letter_code
_entity_poly.pdbx_strand_id
1 'polypeptide(L)'
;MEYTIFILLLPLLSFLVLGIGGKWMTHRTAGIIGTTVLAVVAVLSYATAWQYFSAPRLADGTFATLMPYNVTWLPFTSTLSIDLGILLDPISVMMLIVISTVSLMVHVYSFGYMKGERGFQRYYAFLSLFTMSMLGLVVATNIFQMYLFWELVGVSSYLLIGFYYTKPSAVAASKKAFIVTRFADLGFLIGILIYGYYGGTFGFTPDTVSLISGGASMLPLALGLMFVGGAGKSAMFPLHIWLPDAMEGPTPVSALIHAATMVVAGVLSLIHISEPTRQ
;
A
#
# COMPACT_ATOMS: atom_id res chain seq x y z
N MET A 1 7.53 16.46 -12.39
CA MET A 1 7.52 15.55 -11.21
C MET A 1 7.97 14.12 -11.54
N GLU A 2 8.79 13.93 -12.54
CA GLU A 2 9.27 12.59 -12.97
C GLU A 2 10.06 11.84 -11.86
N TYR A 3 10.67 12.60 -10.92
CA TYR A 3 11.41 12.01 -9.79
C TYR A 3 10.53 11.21 -8.82
N THR A 4 9.21 11.32 -8.89
CA THR A 4 8.30 10.59 -7.99
C THR A 4 8.42 9.07 -8.11
N ILE A 5 8.92 8.56 -9.23
CA ILE A 5 9.22 7.14 -9.40
C ILE A 5 10.27 6.65 -8.39
N PHE A 6 11.21 7.50 -7.98
CA PHE A 6 12.22 7.15 -6.98
C PHE A 6 11.61 6.95 -5.58
N ILE A 7 10.43 7.52 -5.30
CA ILE A 7 9.71 7.27 -4.04
C ILE A 7 9.37 5.78 -3.90
N LEU A 8 9.09 5.09 -5.01
CA LEU A 8 8.80 3.65 -5.04
C LEU A 8 10.07 2.81 -5.21
N LEU A 9 10.97 3.23 -6.10
CA LEU A 9 12.15 2.45 -6.44
C LEU A 9 13.17 2.38 -5.30
N LEU A 10 13.36 3.46 -4.54
CA LEU A 10 14.36 3.49 -3.46
C LEU A 10 14.05 2.47 -2.34
N PRO A 11 12.83 2.38 -1.79
CA PRO A 11 12.52 1.35 -0.79
C PRO A 11 12.59 -0.07 -1.38
N LEU A 12 12.24 -0.26 -2.67
CA LEU A 12 12.39 -1.54 -3.36
C LEU A 12 13.86 -1.94 -3.46
N LEU A 13 14.73 -1.02 -3.86
CA LEU A 13 16.17 -1.25 -3.91
C LEU A 13 16.73 -1.54 -2.51
N SER A 14 16.29 -0.82 -1.49
CA SER A 14 16.66 -1.10 -0.10
C SER A 14 16.26 -2.52 0.31
N PHE A 15 15.04 -2.95 -0.02
CA PHE A 15 14.58 -4.32 0.22
C PHE A 15 15.48 -5.35 -0.45
N LEU A 16 15.80 -5.16 -1.73
CA LEU A 16 16.66 -6.10 -2.48
C LEU A 16 18.08 -6.14 -1.92
N VAL A 17 18.67 -4.98 -1.68
CA VAL A 17 20.04 -4.87 -1.14
C VAL A 17 20.15 -5.49 0.25
N LEU A 18 19.21 -5.21 1.14
CA LEU A 18 19.21 -5.75 2.51
C LEU A 18 18.76 -7.21 2.55
N GLY A 19 17.84 -7.62 1.69
CA GLY A 19 17.36 -9.00 1.63
C GLY A 19 18.41 -9.97 1.07
N ILE A 20 19.06 -9.60 -0.03
CA ILE A 20 20.06 -10.43 -0.70
C ILE A 20 21.43 -10.25 -0.03
N GLY A 21 21.85 -8.99 0.18
CA GLY A 21 23.16 -8.62 0.71
C GLY A 21 23.28 -8.69 2.24
N GLY A 22 22.16 -8.87 2.96
CA GLY A 22 22.13 -8.79 4.42
C GLY A 22 23.06 -9.79 5.13
N LYS A 23 23.35 -10.93 4.50
CA LYS A 23 24.28 -11.93 5.05
C LYS A 23 25.72 -11.41 5.19
N TRP A 24 26.11 -10.46 4.36
CA TRP A 24 27.46 -9.88 4.33
C TRP A 24 27.54 -8.53 5.05
N MET A 25 26.41 -8.00 5.53
CA MET A 25 26.35 -6.68 6.15
C MET A 25 26.31 -6.76 7.67
N THR A 26 26.94 -5.77 8.33
CA THR A 26 26.80 -5.61 9.78
C THR A 26 25.42 -5.04 10.11
N HIS A 27 24.95 -5.24 11.36
CA HIS A 27 23.67 -4.66 11.82
C HIS A 27 23.65 -3.13 11.65
N ARG A 28 24.77 -2.44 11.95
CA ARG A 28 24.88 -0.98 11.80
C ARG A 28 24.74 -0.56 10.34
N THR A 29 25.45 -1.23 9.42
CA THR A 29 25.38 -0.89 7.99
C THR A 29 23.97 -1.06 7.44
N ALA A 30 23.31 -2.17 7.77
CA ALA A 30 21.95 -2.42 7.31
C ALA A 30 20.94 -1.37 7.84
N GLY A 31 21.05 -1.03 9.12
CA GLY A 31 20.19 0.00 9.72
C GLY A 31 20.44 1.39 9.12
N ILE A 32 21.70 1.76 8.88
CA ILE A 32 22.04 3.05 8.24
C ILE A 32 21.48 3.08 6.81
N ILE A 33 21.69 2.04 6.00
CA ILE A 33 21.18 1.98 4.62
C ILE A 33 19.66 2.14 4.62
N GLY A 34 18.93 1.29 5.37
CA GLY A 34 17.47 1.36 5.43
C GLY A 34 16.95 2.73 5.87
N THR A 35 17.50 3.27 6.96
CA THR A 35 17.08 4.58 7.48
C THR A 35 17.41 5.72 6.54
N THR A 36 18.60 5.73 5.92
CA THR A 36 18.99 6.80 4.97
C THR A 36 18.12 6.77 3.72
N VAL A 37 17.84 5.59 3.18
CA VAL A 37 16.94 5.46 2.02
C VAL A 37 15.56 6.02 2.35
N LEU A 38 14.99 5.68 3.51
CA LEU A 38 13.69 6.20 3.93
C LEU A 38 13.73 7.70 4.23
N ALA A 39 14.84 8.24 4.71
CA ALA A 39 15.00 9.69 4.86
C ALA A 39 14.95 10.41 3.50
N VAL A 40 15.63 9.86 2.48
CA VAL A 40 15.55 10.39 1.11
C VAL A 40 14.13 10.30 0.58
N VAL A 41 13.43 9.17 0.76
CA VAL A 41 12.03 9.00 0.35
C VAL A 41 11.12 10.02 1.03
N ALA A 42 11.31 10.27 2.32
CA ALA A 42 10.56 11.30 3.04
C ALA A 42 10.80 12.70 2.44
N VAL A 43 12.05 13.07 2.20
CA VAL A 43 12.39 14.35 1.56
C VAL A 43 11.72 14.48 0.19
N LEU A 44 11.76 13.44 -0.65
CA LEU A 44 11.10 13.44 -1.95
C LEU A 44 9.57 13.57 -1.82
N SER A 45 8.96 12.89 -0.85
CA SER A 45 7.53 12.97 -0.57
C SER A 45 7.10 14.37 -0.13
N TYR A 46 7.87 15.00 0.77
CA TYR A 46 7.63 16.38 1.18
C TYR A 46 7.84 17.39 0.03
N ALA A 47 8.86 17.18 -0.80
CA ALA A 47 9.10 18.02 -1.98
C ALA A 47 7.95 17.88 -3.00
N THR A 48 7.43 16.66 -3.19
CA THR A 48 6.26 16.40 -4.05
C THR A 48 5.03 17.13 -3.49
N ALA A 49 4.80 17.04 -2.20
CA ALA A 49 3.66 17.71 -1.56
C ALA A 49 3.77 19.24 -1.66
N TRP A 50 4.96 19.78 -1.42
CA TRP A 50 5.20 21.21 -1.58
C TRP A 50 4.90 21.67 -3.01
N GLN A 51 5.43 20.98 -4.03
CA GLN A 51 5.19 21.32 -5.43
C GLN A 51 3.71 21.17 -5.81
N TYR A 52 3.04 20.11 -5.33
CA TYR A 52 1.64 19.85 -5.63
C TYR A 52 0.71 20.90 -5.05
N PHE A 53 0.84 21.21 -3.76
CA PHE A 53 -0.04 22.17 -3.08
C PHE A 53 0.30 23.64 -3.37
N SER A 54 1.49 23.93 -3.91
CA SER A 54 1.87 25.25 -4.40
C SER A 54 1.45 25.51 -5.84
N ALA A 55 0.98 24.48 -6.55
CA ALA A 55 0.50 24.62 -7.92
C ALA A 55 -0.82 25.42 -7.96
N PRO A 56 -1.09 26.18 -9.06
CA PRO A 56 -2.33 26.89 -9.22
C PRO A 56 -3.51 25.90 -9.24
N ARG A 57 -4.60 26.29 -8.55
CA ARG A 57 -5.85 25.50 -8.56
C ARG A 57 -6.57 25.65 -9.89
N LEU A 58 -7.39 24.66 -10.21
CA LEU A 58 -8.32 24.71 -11.34
C LEU A 58 -9.37 25.83 -11.15
N ALA A 59 -10.09 26.17 -12.21
CA ALA A 59 -11.12 27.23 -12.18
C ALA A 59 -12.25 26.97 -11.19
N ASP A 60 -12.49 25.71 -10.84
CA ASP A 60 -13.45 25.24 -9.83
C ASP A 60 -12.92 25.24 -8.39
N GLY A 61 -11.66 25.67 -8.18
CA GLY A 61 -11.00 25.71 -6.88
C GLY A 61 -10.38 24.37 -6.45
N THR A 62 -10.50 23.29 -7.22
CA THR A 62 -9.92 21.98 -6.95
C THR A 62 -8.46 21.90 -7.36
N PHE A 63 -7.73 20.87 -6.88
CA PHE A 63 -6.37 20.58 -7.33
C PHE A 63 -6.42 19.66 -8.54
N ALA A 64 -5.52 19.88 -9.50
CA ALA A 64 -5.40 19.02 -10.67
C ALA A 64 -4.90 17.62 -10.28
N THR A 65 -5.51 16.58 -10.84
CA THR A 65 -4.98 15.21 -10.78
C THR A 65 -3.82 15.09 -11.77
N LEU A 66 -2.65 14.70 -11.28
CA LEU A 66 -1.43 14.57 -12.08
C LEU A 66 -1.06 13.11 -12.25
N MET A 67 -0.70 12.71 -13.47
CA MET A 67 -0.14 11.39 -13.76
C MET A 67 1.26 11.55 -14.39
N PRO A 68 2.32 11.72 -13.55
CA PRO A 68 3.68 11.90 -14.04
C PRO A 68 4.22 10.66 -14.77
N TYR A 69 3.70 9.50 -14.49
CA TYR A 69 4.09 8.22 -15.06
C TYR A 69 2.87 7.35 -15.30
N ASN A 70 2.74 6.81 -16.49
CA ASN A 70 1.74 5.78 -16.82
C ASN A 70 2.28 4.92 -17.98
N VAL A 71 2.39 3.61 -17.75
CA VAL A 71 2.89 2.64 -18.74
C VAL A 71 1.94 1.46 -18.78
N THR A 72 1.46 1.13 -19.98
CA THR A 72 0.62 -0.06 -20.16
C THR A 72 1.46 -1.32 -19.95
N TRP A 73 1.10 -2.08 -18.92
CA TRP A 73 1.79 -3.31 -18.53
C TRP A 73 1.16 -4.54 -19.17
N LEU A 74 -0.16 -4.70 -19.09
CA LEU A 74 -0.85 -5.90 -19.55
C LEU A 74 -2.10 -5.54 -20.35
N PRO A 75 -2.08 -5.68 -21.68
CA PRO A 75 -3.28 -5.54 -22.50
C PRO A 75 -4.09 -6.85 -22.45
N PHE A 76 -5.36 -6.80 -22.01
CA PHE A 76 -6.28 -7.94 -21.99
C PHE A 76 -7.11 -8.01 -23.27
N THR A 77 -7.66 -6.87 -23.69
CA THR A 77 -8.45 -6.72 -24.90
C THR A 77 -8.05 -5.42 -25.60
N SER A 78 -8.66 -5.15 -26.77
CA SER A 78 -8.43 -3.87 -27.46
C SER A 78 -8.87 -2.65 -26.63
N THR A 79 -9.74 -2.82 -25.64
CA THR A 79 -10.31 -1.75 -24.81
C THR A 79 -9.90 -1.82 -23.34
N LEU A 80 -9.50 -3.00 -22.85
CA LEU A 80 -9.17 -3.23 -21.45
C LEU A 80 -7.68 -3.49 -21.29
N SER A 81 -6.98 -2.57 -20.65
CA SER A 81 -5.56 -2.68 -20.31
C SER A 81 -5.34 -2.41 -18.83
N ILE A 82 -4.26 -2.97 -18.29
CA ILE A 82 -3.76 -2.62 -16.96
C ILE A 82 -2.52 -1.78 -17.16
N ASP A 83 -2.58 -0.57 -16.63
CA ASP A 83 -1.47 0.35 -16.61
C ASP A 83 -0.78 0.32 -15.24
N LEU A 84 0.52 0.54 -15.22
CA LEU A 84 1.31 0.80 -14.03
C LEU A 84 1.77 2.24 -14.07
N GLY A 85 1.37 3.03 -13.08
CA GLY A 85 1.67 4.44 -13.07
C GLY A 85 1.71 5.04 -11.69
N ILE A 86 1.82 6.35 -11.64
CA ILE A 86 1.80 7.15 -10.43
C ILE A 86 0.72 8.22 -10.60
N LEU A 87 -0.30 8.16 -9.75
CA LEU A 87 -1.36 9.14 -9.68
C LEU A 87 -1.13 10.02 -8.45
N LEU A 88 -1.17 11.32 -8.66
CA LEU A 88 -1.06 12.32 -7.61
C LEU A 88 -2.35 13.13 -7.55
N ASP A 89 -3.10 12.92 -6.50
CA ASP A 89 -4.26 13.70 -6.09
C ASP A 89 -4.06 14.22 -4.65
N PRO A 90 -4.93 15.07 -4.11
CA PRO A 90 -4.77 15.60 -2.77
C PRO A 90 -4.62 14.53 -1.69
N ILE A 91 -5.37 13.41 -1.82
CA ILE A 91 -5.38 12.31 -0.85
C ILE A 91 -4.08 11.52 -0.94
N SER A 92 -3.67 11.13 -2.15
CA SER A 92 -2.43 10.38 -2.34
C SER A 92 -1.20 11.17 -1.89
N VAL A 93 -1.15 12.47 -2.20
CA VAL A 93 -0.04 13.34 -1.77
C VAL A 93 0.02 13.51 -0.24
N MET A 94 -1.13 13.69 0.42
CA MET A 94 -1.19 13.70 1.89
C MET A 94 -0.71 12.38 2.48
N MET A 95 -1.13 11.26 1.89
CA MET A 95 -0.72 9.94 2.36
C MET A 95 0.75 9.63 2.10
N LEU A 96 1.35 10.15 1.03
CA LEU A 96 2.80 10.07 0.83
C LEU A 96 3.57 10.67 2.01
N ILE A 97 3.13 11.85 2.52
CA ILE A 97 3.73 12.48 3.71
C ILE A 97 3.57 11.57 4.93
N VAL A 98 2.34 11.11 5.20
CA VAL A 98 2.05 10.30 6.40
C VAL A 98 2.86 9.01 6.40
N ILE A 99 2.80 8.24 5.30
CA ILE A 99 3.48 6.94 5.19
C ILE A 99 5.00 7.10 5.28
N SER A 100 5.59 8.05 4.54
CA SER A 100 7.03 8.25 4.54
C SER A 100 7.54 8.70 5.90
N THR A 101 6.82 9.60 6.58
CA THR A 101 7.18 10.09 7.92
C THR A 101 7.11 8.97 8.96
N VAL A 102 5.98 8.25 9.04
CA VAL A 102 5.82 7.18 10.02
C VAL A 102 6.82 6.06 9.76
N SER A 103 7.02 5.67 8.49
CA SER A 103 8.01 4.63 8.15
C SER A 103 9.42 5.07 8.52
N LEU A 104 9.80 6.32 8.27
CA LEU A 104 11.10 6.86 8.69
C LEU A 104 11.26 6.80 10.21
N MET A 105 10.28 7.27 10.97
CA MET A 105 10.33 7.23 12.44
C MET A 105 10.45 5.81 12.98
N VAL A 106 9.73 4.85 12.37
CA VAL A 106 9.83 3.43 12.71
C VAL A 106 11.22 2.87 12.39
N HIS A 107 11.82 3.23 11.25
CA HIS A 107 13.21 2.82 10.94
C HIS A 107 14.21 3.38 11.96
N VAL A 108 14.11 4.68 12.29
CA VAL A 108 14.97 5.30 13.30
C VAL A 108 14.80 4.63 14.67
N TYR A 109 13.57 4.43 15.13
CA TYR A 109 13.27 3.78 16.40
C TYR A 109 13.79 2.33 16.45
N SER A 110 13.58 1.59 15.37
CA SER A 110 14.01 0.19 15.25
C SER A 110 15.52 0.02 15.31
N PHE A 111 16.29 1.06 14.99
CA PHE A 111 17.76 1.01 15.10
C PHE A 111 18.22 0.74 16.54
N GLY A 112 17.54 1.31 17.52
CA GLY A 112 17.78 1.05 18.94
C GLY A 112 17.05 -0.20 19.44
N TYR A 113 15.76 -0.31 19.12
CA TYR A 113 14.87 -1.36 19.64
C TYR A 113 15.31 -2.78 19.21
N MET A 114 15.67 -2.96 17.95
CA MET A 114 16.07 -4.28 17.41
C MET A 114 17.56 -4.57 17.55
N LYS A 115 18.30 -3.76 18.31
CA LYS A 115 19.73 -3.93 18.49
C LYS A 115 20.03 -5.25 19.19
N GLY A 116 20.83 -6.11 18.52
CA GLY A 116 21.21 -7.43 19.04
C GLY A 116 20.25 -8.57 18.66
N GLU A 117 19.10 -8.28 18.05
CA GLU A 117 18.17 -9.30 17.58
C GLU A 117 18.70 -10.05 16.36
N ARG A 118 18.48 -11.37 16.35
CA ARG A 118 18.83 -12.22 15.20
C ARG A 118 17.96 -11.88 14.00
N GLY A 119 18.60 -11.59 12.84
CA GLY A 119 17.89 -11.26 11.61
C GLY A 119 17.55 -9.77 11.46
N PHE A 120 18.28 -8.88 12.13
CA PHE A 120 18.16 -7.44 12.02
C PHE A 120 18.10 -6.94 10.56
N GLN A 121 18.98 -7.45 9.68
CA GLN A 121 19.02 -7.09 8.26
C GLN A 121 17.74 -7.50 7.56
N ARG A 122 17.22 -8.70 7.83
CA ARG A 122 15.97 -9.21 7.28
C ARG A 122 14.78 -8.37 7.75
N TYR A 123 14.81 -7.92 9.00
CA TYR A 123 13.79 -7.02 9.54
C TYR A 123 13.73 -5.71 8.76
N TYR A 124 14.85 -5.05 8.52
CA TYR A 124 14.92 -3.82 7.73
C TYR A 124 14.52 -4.03 6.27
N ALA A 125 14.87 -5.18 5.68
CA ALA A 125 14.39 -5.54 4.35
C ALA A 125 12.86 -5.61 4.32
N PHE A 126 12.23 -6.29 5.26
CA PHE A 126 10.77 -6.41 5.32
C PHE A 126 10.07 -5.06 5.59
N LEU A 127 10.65 -4.21 6.42
CA LEU A 127 10.14 -2.84 6.62
C LEU A 127 10.20 -2.03 5.32
N SER A 128 11.30 -2.12 4.58
CA SER A 128 11.44 -1.43 3.28
C SER A 128 10.44 -1.94 2.25
N LEU A 129 10.21 -3.28 2.18
CA LEU A 129 9.19 -3.87 1.32
C LEU A 129 7.79 -3.39 1.69
N PHE A 130 7.47 -3.36 2.98
CA PHE A 130 6.19 -2.90 3.47
C PHE A 130 5.94 -1.43 3.09
N THR A 131 6.94 -0.57 3.30
CA THR A 131 6.85 0.86 2.94
C THR A 131 6.66 1.05 1.44
N MET A 132 7.42 0.33 0.60
CA MET A 132 7.26 0.36 -0.85
C MET A 132 5.85 -0.05 -1.26
N SER A 133 5.35 -1.13 -0.69
CA SER A 133 4.01 -1.64 -0.99
C SER A 133 2.91 -0.63 -0.63
N MET A 134 3.04 0.05 0.50
CA MET A 134 2.09 1.08 0.93
C MET A 134 2.15 2.33 0.06
N LEU A 135 3.36 2.80 -0.28
CA LEU A 135 3.52 3.94 -1.17
C LEU A 135 2.96 3.63 -2.56
N GLY A 136 3.23 2.42 -3.10
CA GLY A 136 2.70 2.00 -4.39
C GLY A 136 1.18 1.86 -4.41
N LEU A 137 0.57 1.44 -3.29
CA LEU A 137 -0.88 1.37 -3.14
C LEU A 137 -1.53 2.74 -3.25
N VAL A 138 -0.96 3.73 -2.57
CA VAL A 138 -1.53 5.09 -2.48
C VAL A 138 -1.43 5.85 -3.80
N VAL A 139 -0.38 5.61 -4.59
CA VAL A 139 -0.19 6.28 -5.88
C VAL A 139 -0.70 5.48 -7.08
N ALA A 140 -1.48 4.42 -6.84
CA ALA A 140 -2.01 3.59 -7.90
C ALA A 140 -2.91 4.39 -8.86
N THR A 141 -2.77 4.14 -10.16
CA THR A 141 -3.55 4.81 -11.22
C THR A 141 -4.86 4.11 -11.53
N ASN A 142 -5.00 2.86 -11.09
CA ASN A 142 -6.20 2.06 -11.33
C ASN A 142 -6.40 1.03 -10.21
N ILE A 143 -7.61 0.47 -10.13
CA ILE A 143 -8.01 -0.48 -9.08
C ILE A 143 -7.18 -1.77 -9.12
N PHE A 144 -6.77 -2.23 -10.30
CA PHE A 144 -5.97 -3.46 -10.42
C PHE A 144 -4.55 -3.26 -9.92
N GLN A 145 -3.90 -2.14 -10.25
CA GLN A 145 -2.60 -1.77 -9.70
C GLN A 145 -2.69 -1.63 -8.17
N MET A 146 -3.75 -0.99 -7.68
CA MET A 146 -4.01 -0.87 -6.24
C MET A 146 -4.10 -2.26 -5.59
N TYR A 147 -4.83 -3.21 -6.20
CA TYR A 147 -4.92 -4.59 -5.72
C TYR A 147 -3.56 -5.28 -5.68
N LEU A 148 -2.70 -5.08 -6.67
CA LEU A 148 -1.37 -5.66 -6.72
C LEU A 148 -0.51 -5.24 -5.50
N PHE A 149 -0.49 -3.94 -5.21
CA PHE A 149 0.20 -3.43 -4.02
C PHE A 149 -0.50 -3.81 -2.72
N TRP A 150 -1.82 -3.93 -2.74
CA TRP A 150 -2.61 -4.45 -1.63
C TRP A 150 -2.18 -5.85 -1.21
N GLU A 151 -1.95 -6.71 -2.18
CA GLU A 151 -1.42 -8.05 -1.97
C GLU A 151 0.00 -8.03 -1.38
N LEU A 152 0.87 -7.15 -1.89
CA LEU A 152 2.22 -6.97 -1.37
C LEU A 152 2.24 -6.46 0.08
N VAL A 153 1.33 -5.56 0.45
CA VAL A 153 1.14 -5.14 1.85
C VAL A 153 0.76 -6.33 2.72
N GLY A 154 -0.12 -7.21 2.23
CA GLY A 154 -0.50 -8.44 2.93
C GLY A 154 0.68 -9.40 3.15
N VAL A 155 1.49 -9.62 2.11
CA VAL A 155 2.69 -10.47 2.22
C VAL A 155 3.73 -9.87 3.15
N SER A 156 4.02 -8.57 3.02
CA SER A 156 5.01 -7.91 3.87
C SER A 156 4.58 -7.88 5.34
N SER A 157 3.29 -7.68 5.62
CA SER A 157 2.75 -7.77 6.98
C SER A 157 2.86 -9.18 7.57
N TYR A 158 2.58 -10.22 6.77
CA TYR A 158 2.79 -11.61 7.16
C TYR A 158 4.24 -11.88 7.58
N LEU A 159 5.22 -11.41 6.79
CA LEU A 159 6.64 -11.56 7.08
C LEU A 159 7.07 -10.81 8.33
N LEU A 160 6.49 -9.65 8.59
CA LEU A 160 6.77 -8.80 9.74
C LEU A 160 6.13 -9.34 11.02
N ILE A 161 4.87 -9.77 11.01
CA ILE A 161 4.19 -10.40 12.15
C ILE A 161 4.90 -11.71 12.54
N GLY A 162 5.25 -12.51 11.52
CA GLY A 162 5.98 -13.76 11.68
C GLY A 162 7.50 -13.60 11.83
N PHE A 163 8.00 -12.41 12.15
CA PHE A 163 9.44 -12.17 12.27
C PHE A 163 10.12 -13.13 13.26
N TYR A 164 9.50 -13.37 14.40
CA TYR A 164 9.94 -14.34 15.40
C TYR A 164 9.47 -15.77 15.07
N TYR A 165 9.81 -16.25 13.87
CA TYR A 165 9.37 -17.54 13.31
C TYR A 165 9.75 -18.77 14.17
N THR A 166 10.60 -18.62 15.18
CA THR A 166 10.92 -19.66 16.16
C THR A 166 9.88 -19.75 17.27
N LYS A 167 9.03 -18.73 17.44
CA LYS A 167 7.95 -18.73 18.42
C LYS A 167 6.67 -19.29 17.78
N PRO A 168 6.08 -20.38 18.32
CA PRO A 168 4.85 -20.95 17.77
C PRO A 168 3.68 -19.96 17.74
N SER A 169 3.58 -19.07 18.75
CA SER A 169 2.55 -18.01 18.82
C SER A 169 2.67 -17.04 17.65
N ALA A 170 3.87 -16.53 17.35
CA ALA A 170 4.09 -15.61 16.22
C ALA A 170 3.80 -16.27 14.87
N VAL A 171 4.14 -17.55 14.71
CA VAL A 171 3.81 -18.32 13.51
C VAL A 171 2.31 -18.50 13.35
N ALA A 172 1.59 -18.82 14.45
CA ALA A 172 0.13 -18.96 14.43
C ALA A 172 -0.55 -17.62 14.12
N ALA A 173 -0.08 -16.52 14.74
CA ALA A 173 -0.58 -15.17 14.54
C ALA A 173 -0.40 -14.70 13.09
N SER A 174 0.78 -14.89 12.50
CA SER A 174 1.05 -14.49 11.11
C SER A 174 0.20 -15.29 10.11
N LYS A 175 0.06 -16.61 10.32
CA LYS A 175 -0.82 -17.45 9.49
C LYS A 175 -2.29 -17.02 9.60
N LYS A 176 -2.78 -16.75 10.82
CA LYS A 176 -4.15 -16.30 11.04
C LYS A 176 -4.41 -14.95 10.35
N ALA A 177 -3.53 -13.97 10.54
CA ALA A 177 -3.63 -12.68 9.89
C ALA A 177 -3.65 -12.82 8.35
N PHE A 178 -2.75 -13.63 7.80
CA PHE A 178 -2.66 -13.87 6.37
C PHE A 178 -3.92 -14.54 5.81
N ILE A 179 -4.41 -15.62 6.43
CA ILE A 179 -5.57 -16.37 5.94
C ILE A 179 -6.84 -15.49 5.99
N VAL A 180 -7.07 -14.77 7.10
CA VAL A 180 -8.27 -13.94 7.24
C VAL A 180 -8.27 -12.80 6.22
N THR A 181 -7.15 -12.11 6.05
CA THR A 181 -7.04 -11.03 5.06
C THR A 181 -7.14 -11.54 3.63
N ARG A 182 -6.54 -12.72 3.31
CA ARG A 182 -6.64 -13.33 1.98
C ARG A 182 -8.04 -13.75 1.61
N PHE A 183 -8.80 -14.28 2.55
CA PHE A 183 -10.21 -14.58 2.32
C PHE A 183 -11.01 -13.32 1.93
N ALA A 184 -10.75 -12.21 2.61
CA ALA A 184 -11.35 -10.93 2.26
C ALA A 184 -10.84 -10.40 0.91
N ASP A 185 -9.54 -10.54 0.63
CA ASP A 185 -8.90 -10.11 -0.62
C ASP A 185 -9.46 -10.86 -1.85
N LEU A 186 -9.89 -12.11 -1.69
CA LEU A 186 -10.59 -12.85 -2.74
C LEU A 186 -11.90 -12.15 -3.14
N GLY A 187 -12.69 -11.71 -2.16
CA GLY A 187 -13.88 -10.89 -2.42
C GLY A 187 -13.52 -9.59 -3.16
N PHE A 188 -12.45 -8.93 -2.75
CA PHE A 188 -11.96 -7.73 -3.41
C PHE A 188 -11.62 -7.98 -4.89
N LEU A 189 -10.86 -9.05 -5.18
CA LEU A 189 -10.50 -9.42 -6.55
C LEU A 189 -11.73 -9.70 -7.42
N ILE A 190 -12.69 -10.49 -6.91
CA ILE A 190 -13.92 -10.79 -7.66
C ILE A 190 -14.68 -9.49 -7.95
N GLY A 191 -14.78 -8.58 -6.97
CA GLY A 191 -15.38 -7.27 -7.15
C GLY A 191 -14.71 -6.45 -8.25
N ILE A 192 -13.37 -6.40 -8.28
CA ILE A 192 -12.58 -5.74 -9.32
C ILE A 192 -12.84 -6.33 -10.71
N LEU A 193 -12.89 -7.64 -10.82
CA LEU A 193 -13.14 -8.32 -12.10
C LEU A 193 -14.54 -8.04 -12.62
N ILE A 194 -15.56 -8.05 -11.75
CA ILE A 194 -16.92 -7.65 -12.12
C ILE A 194 -16.96 -6.20 -12.58
N TYR A 195 -16.32 -5.29 -11.81
CA TYR A 195 -16.23 -3.88 -12.14
C TYR A 195 -15.56 -3.64 -13.50
N GLY A 196 -14.39 -4.26 -13.74
CA GLY A 196 -13.67 -4.14 -15.01
C GLY A 196 -14.41 -4.74 -16.19
N TYR A 197 -15.11 -5.87 -16.01
CA TYR A 197 -15.87 -6.52 -17.08
C TYR A 197 -17.06 -5.66 -17.55
N TYR A 198 -17.85 -5.14 -16.60
CA TYR A 198 -19.04 -4.33 -16.93
C TYR A 198 -18.69 -2.86 -17.23
N GLY A 199 -17.61 -2.33 -16.65
CA GLY A 199 -17.18 -0.94 -16.85
C GLY A 199 -16.23 -0.75 -18.04
N GLY A 200 -15.65 -1.83 -18.57
CA GLY A 200 -14.69 -1.74 -19.69
C GLY A 200 -13.36 -1.07 -19.34
N THR A 201 -13.14 -0.72 -18.06
CA THR A 201 -11.90 -0.10 -17.56
C THR A 201 -11.68 -0.44 -16.08
N PHE A 202 -10.41 -0.40 -15.66
CA PHE A 202 -10.03 -0.48 -14.24
C PHE A 202 -9.74 0.88 -13.62
N GLY A 203 -9.94 1.97 -14.36
CA GLY A 203 -9.68 3.34 -13.88
C GLY A 203 -10.63 3.79 -12.77
N PHE A 204 -10.23 4.83 -12.03
CA PHE A 204 -11.03 5.49 -11.00
C PHE A 204 -11.92 6.62 -11.57
N THR A 205 -12.35 6.54 -12.82
CA THR A 205 -13.10 7.63 -13.47
C THR A 205 -14.58 7.53 -13.21
N PRO A 206 -15.28 8.68 -13.02
CA PRO A 206 -16.75 8.72 -12.86
C PRO A 206 -17.51 8.09 -14.02
N ASP A 207 -16.94 8.15 -15.23
CA ASP A 207 -17.57 7.62 -16.45
C ASP A 207 -17.79 6.10 -16.37
N THR A 208 -16.92 5.39 -15.62
CA THR A 208 -17.05 3.95 -15.41
C THR A 208 -18.35 3.62 -14.66
N VAL A 209 -18.73 4.44 -13.70
CA VAL A 209 -19.98 4.25 -12.92
C VAL A 209 -21.21 4.46 -13.82
N SER A 210 -21.15 5.41 -14.74
CA SER A 210 -22.24 5.65 -15.70
C SER A 210 -22.35 4.55 -16.75
N LEU A 211 -21.22 3.95 -17.16
CA LEU A 211 -21.19 2.82 -18.09
C LEU A 211 -21.78 1.54 -17.46
N ILE A 212 -21.56 1.33 -16.16
CA ILE A 212 -22.11 0.20 -15.42
C ILE A 212 -23.60 0.37 -15.16
N SER A 213 -24.15 1.57 -15.24
CA SER A 213 -25.58 1.81 -15.04
C SER A 213 -26.49 1.11 -16.06
N GLY A 214 -25.96 0.69 -17.23
CA GLY A 214 -26.63 -0.22 -18.17
C GLY A 214 -26.78 -1.67 -17.70
N GLY A 215 -25.96 -2.11 -16.70
CA GLY A 215 -26.04 -3.40 -16.02
C GLY A 215 -26.37 -3.28 -14.53
N ALA A 216 -27.35 -2.46 -14.20
CA ALA A 216 -27.65 -1.87 -12.89
C ALA A 216 -27.67 -2.81 -11.67
N SER A 217 -27.71 -4.13 -11.85
CA SER A 217 -27.74 -5.09 -10.74
C SER A 217 -26.35 -5.52 -10.24
N MET A 218 -25.30 -5.39 -11.06
CA MET A 218 -23.96 -5.94 -10.73
C MET A 218 -23.05 -4.92 -10.03
N LEU A 219 -23.27 -3.62 -10.17
CA LEU A 219 -22.44 -2.60 -9.51
C LEU A 219 -22.50 -2.68 -7.97
N PRO A 220 -23.69 -2.79 -7.33
CA PRO A 220 -23.76 -2.94 -5.88
C PRO A 220 -23.05 -4.21 -5.39
N LEU A 221 -23.12 -5.31 -6.17
CA LEU A 221 -22.42 -6.54 -5.86
C LEU A 221 -20.90 -6.35 -5.93
N ALA A 222 -20.41 -5.74 -7.01
CA ALA A 222 -18.99 -5.44 -7.17
C ALA A 222 -18.45 -4.58 -6.01
N LEU A 223 -19.12 -3.47 -5.71
CA LEU A 223 -18.77 -2.56 -4.62
C LEU A 223 -18.86 -3.25 -3.25
N GLY A 224 -19.89 -4.06 -3.02
CA GLY A 224 -20.03 -4.85 -1.79
C GLY A 224 -18.89 -5.85 -1.59
N LEU A 225 -18.47 -6.54 -2.66
CA LEU A 225 -17.33 -7.46 -2.62
C LEU A 225 -16.00 -6.71 -2.40
N MET A 226 -15.81 -5.56 -3.03
CA MET A 226 -14.65 -4.70 -2.78
C MET A 226 -14.62 -4.21 -1.33
N PHE A 227 -15.80 -3.85 -0.78
CA PHE A 227 -15.93 -3.45 0.62
C PHE A 227 -15.50 -4.57 1.58
N VAL A 228 -15.81 -5.84 1.28
CA VAL A 228 -15.35 -6.99 2.09
C VAL A 228 -13.83 -7.03 2.17
N GLY A 229 -13.11 -6.79 1.06
CA GLY A 229 -11.66 -6.69 1.05
C GLY A 229 -11.14 -5.57 1.97
N GLY A 230 -11.72 -4.37 1.83
CA GLY A 230 -11.42 -3.23 2.70
C GLY A 230 -11.69 -3.54 4.18
N ALA A 231 -12.82 -4.18 4.49
CA ALA A 231 -13.19 -4.58 5.84
C ALA A 231 -12.20 -5.59 6.45
N GLY A 232 -11.67 -6.51 5.64
CA GLY A 232 -10.67 -7.49 6.08
C GLY A 232 -9.35 -6.84 6.51
N LYS A 233 -8.81 -5.93 5.69
CA LYS A 233 -7.57 -5.18 6.02
C LYS A 233 -7.76 -4.19 7.16
N SER A 234 -8.93 -3.54 7.22
CA SER A 234 -9.24 -2.59 8.30
C SER A 234 -9.72 -3.26 9.58
N ALA A 235 -9.68 -4.60 9.66
CA ALA A 235 -10.09 -5.38 10.81
C ALA A 235 -11.50 -5.01 11.30
N MET A 236 -12.44 -4.80 10.39
CA MET A 236 -13.84 -4.57 10.73
C MET A 236 -14.51 -5.86 11.16
N PHE A 237 -15.51 -5.76 12.05
CA PHE A 237 -16.31 -6.92 12.45
C PHE A 237 -17.01 -7.55 11.22
N PRO A 238 -16.98 -8.89 11.06
CA PRO A 238 -16.42 -9.93 11.94
C PRO A 238 -14.95 -10.32 11.63
N LEU A 239 -14.29 -9.65 10.70
CA LEU A 239 -12.94 -9.99 10.23
C LEU A 239 -11.79 -9.41 11.11
N HIS A 240 -12.12 -8.91 12.30
CA HIS A 240 -11.17 -8.27 13.24
C HIS A 240 -10.27 -9.23 14.01
N ILE A 241 -10.55 -10.53 13.95
CA ILE A 241 -9.95 -11.56 14.81
C ILE A 241 -8.43 -11.75 14.64
N TRP A 242 -7.84 -11.21 13.60
CA TRP A 242 -6.39 -11.27 13.34
C TRP A 242 -5.62 -10.12 14.01
N LEU A 243 -6.29 -8.99 14.26
CA LEU A 243 -5.66 -7.74 14.71
C LEU A 243 -5.01 -7.88 16.11
N PRO A 244 -5.66 -8.46 17.13
CA PRO A 244 -5.03 -8.66 18.43
C PRO A 244 -3.80 -9.58 18.37
N ASP A 245 -3.88 -10.66 17.60
CA ASP A 245 -2.78 -11.62 17.49
C ASP A 245 -1.58 -11.05 16.72
N ALA A 246 -1.80 -10.09 15.83
CA ALA A 246 -0.74 -9.41 15.09
C ALA A 246 0.27 -8.67 15.99
N MET A 247 -0.06 -8.45 17.26
CA MET A 247 0.84 -7.88 18.28
C MET A 247 2.00 -8.82 18.70
N GLU A 248 2.00 -10.09 18.27
CA GLU A 248 3.13 -11.02 18.46
C GLU A 248 4.38 -10.61 17.64
N GLY A 249 4.23 -9.77 16.65
CA GLY A 249 5.34 -9.14 15.93
C GLY A 249 6.10 -8.12 16.78
N PRO A 250 7.28 -7.65 16.32
CA PRO A 250 8.01 -6.58 16.99
C PRO A 250 7.16 -5.31 17.15
N THR A 251 7.24 -4.65 18.31
CA THR A 251 6.42 -3.46 18.61
C THR A 251 6.47 -2.37 17.54
N PRO A 252 7.63 -2.01 16.93
CA PRO A 252 7.66 -1.01 15.86
C PRO A 252 6.85 -1.41 14.62
N VAL A 253 6.76 -2.72 14.36
CA VAL A 253 5.93 -3.28 13.27
C VAL A 253 4.45 -3.07 13.56
N SER A 254 4.03 -3.40 14.80
CA SER A 254 2.65 -3.21 15.22
C SER A 254 2.24 -1.74 15.10
N ALA A 255 3.11 -0.82 15.50
CA ALA A 255 2.88 0.61 15.33
C ALA A 255 2.71 1.00 13.85
N LEU A 256 3.55 0.46 12.96
CA LEU A 256 3.48 0.75 11.53
C LEU A 256 2.20 0.20 10.91
N ILE A 257 1.87 -1.08 11.15
CA ILE A 257 0.71 -1.75 10.56
C ILE A 257 -0.61 -1.11 11.01
N HIS A 258 -0.75 -0.79 12.30
CA HIS A 258 -2.03 -0.40 12.88
C HIS A 258 -2.29 1.11 12.84
N ALA A 259 -1.26 1.95 12.96
CA ALA A 259 -1.47 3.39 13.14
C ALA A 259 -1.69 4.15 11.83
N ALA A 260 -0.89 3.89 10.78
CA ALA A 260 -0.84 4.80 9.64
C ALA A 260 -0.91 4.11 8.28
N THR A 261 -0.97 2.77 8.23
CA THR A 261 -0.75 2.10 6.96
C THR A 261 -1.78 1.02 6.62
N MET A 262 -1.63 -0.22 7.06
CA MET A 262 -2.45 -1.33 6.58
C MET A 262 -3.94 -1.18 6.90
N VAL A 263 -4.28 -0.78 8.12
CA VAL A 263 -5.67 -0.59 8.55
C VAL A 263 -6.31 0.60 7.83
N VAL A 264 -5.53 1.66 7.64
CA VAL A 264 -5.96 2.87 6.92
C VAL A 264 -6.08 2.61 5.41
N ALA A 265 -5.28 1.71 4.83
CA ALA A 265 -5.36 1.35 3.42
C ALA A 265 -6.76 0.87 3.01
N GLY A 266 -7.44 0.10 3.88
CA GLY A 266 -8.83 -0.33 3.63
C GLY A 266 -9.80 0.84 3.53
N VAL A 267 -9.67 1.83 4.40
CA VAL A 267 -10.52 3.04 4.36
C VAL A 267 -10.19 3.89 3.14
N LEU A 268 -8.90 4.08 2.82
CA LEU A 268 -8.47 4.86 1.66
C LEU A 268 -8.95 4.26 0.33
N SER A 269 -8.83 2.95 0.18
CA SER A 269 -9.31 2.28 -1.03
C SER A 269 -10.82 2.43 -1.20
N LEU A 270 -11.58 2.37 -0.11
CA LEU A 270 -13.01 2.61 -0.14
C LEU A 270 -13.35 4.06 -0.56
N ILE A 271 -12.57 5.06 -0.11
CA ILE A 271 -12.76 6.44 -0.55
C ILE A 271 -12.54 6.55 -2.05
N HIS A 272 -11.44 6.01 -2.60
CA HIS A 272 -11.16 6.06 -4.04
C HIS A 272 -12.19 5.28 -4.89
N ILE A 273 -12.78 4.22 -4.34
CA ILE A 273 -13.76 3.39 -5.05
C ILE A 273 -15.17 3.95 -4.95
N SER A 274 -15.55 4.50 -3.80
CA SER A 274 -16.94 4.89 -3.53
C SER A 274 -17.23 6.39 -3.70
N GLU A 275 -16.23 7.25 -3.76
CA GLU A 275 -16.39 8.70 -3.95
C GLU A 275 -15.87 9.26 -5.29
N PRO A 276 -15.90 8.54 -6.43
CA PRO A 276 -15.56 9.15 -7.73
C PRO A 276 -16.59 10.23 -8.13
N THR A 277 -17.71 10.35 -7.41
CA THR A 277 -18.82 11.27 -7.73
C THR A 277 -18.71 12.62 -7.02
N ARG A 278 -17.68 12.84 -6.21
CA ARG A 278 -17.54 14.07 -5.40
C ARG A 278 -16.50 15.06 -5.96
N GLN A 279 -16.14 14.88 -7.23
CA GLN A 279 -15.34 15.87 -7.98
C GLN A 279 -16.21 16.78 -8.82
#